data_d34fb88523d40ee12676a1a9b8c93ff0
#
_entry.id   d34fb88523d40ee12676a1a9b8c93ff0
#
_cell.length_a   1.000
_cell.length_b   1.000
_cell.length_c   1.000
_cell.angle_alpha   90.00
_cell.angle_beta   90.00
_cell.angle_gamma   90.00
#
_symmetry.space_group_name_H-M   'P 1'
#
loop_
_entity.id
_entity.type
_entity.pdbx_description
1 polymer ?
#
loop_
_entity_poly.entity_id
_entity_poly.type
_entity_poly.pdbx_seq_one_letter_code
_entity_poly.pdbx_strand_id
1 'polypeptide(L)'
;IVLPINLLRSIYKLILEVIFLMSKKKINTFIGSIGAFIGVLVFLSYIPQIIANIGGAKSQPLQPLVAAISCLLWVIYGLTNEYKIDYILIIPNAAGVVFGFLTFITAL
;
A
#
# COMPACT_ATOMS: atom_id res chain seq x y z
N ILE A 1 45.35 14.85 -20.73
CA ILE A 1 44.26 15.84 -20.66
C ILE A 1 43.72 15.87 -19.25
N VAL A 2 43.82 17.03 -18.60
CA VAL A 2 43.33 17.21 -17.23
C VAL A 2 41.99 17.89 -17.29
N LEU A 3 40.97 17.25 -16.71
CA LEU A 3 39.65 17.83 -16.58
C LEU A 3 39.67 18.96 -15.53
N PRO A 4 38.92 20.06 -15.74
CA PRO A 4 38.83 21.11 -14.72
C PRO A 4 38.30 20.56 -13.39
N ILE A 5 38.85 21.05 -12.29
CA ILE A 5 38.44 20.64 -10.94
C ILE A 5 36.94 20.86 -10.73
N ASN A 6 36.38 21.96 -11.28
CA ASN A 6 34.96 22.26 -11.15
C ASN A 6 34.10 21.22 -11.86
N LEU A 7 34.54 20.72 -13.01
CA LEU A 7 33.84 19.66 -13.73
C LEU A 7 33.89 18.34 -12.95
N LEU A 8 35.03 17.99 -12.38
CA LEU A 8 35.19 16.80 -11.55
C LEU A 8 34.29 16.85 -10.31
N ARG A 9 34.21 18.00 -9.67
CA ARG A 9 33.31 18.19 -8.53
C ARG A 9 31.84 18.02 -8.92
N SER A 10 31.44 18.56 -10.07
CA SER A 10 30.08 18.45 -10.56
C SER A 10 29.71 16.99 -10.87
N ILE A 11 30.62 16.25 -11.49
CA ILE A 11 30.44 14.82 -11.76
C ILE A 11 30.33 14.02 -10.46
N TYR A 12 31.20 14.29 -9.49
CA TYR A 12 31.19 13.61 -8.18
C TYR A 12 29.87 13.86 -7.44
N LYS A 13 29.40 15.11 -7.39
CA LYS A 13 28.11 15.45 -6.78
C LYS A 13 26.96 14.72 -7.45
N LEU A 14 26.94 14.69 -8.79
CA LEU A 14 25.88 14.03 -9.53
C LEU A 14 25.85 12.52 -9.21
N ILE A 15 27.00 11.87 -9.14
CA ILE A 15 27.12 10.45 -8.78
C ILE A 15 26.57 10.20 -7.37
N LEU A 16 26.93 11.03 -6.40
CA LEU A 16 26.45 10.91 -5.02
C LEU A 16 24.93 11.08 -4.93
N GLU A 17 24.38 12.05 -5.66
CA GLU A 17 22.92 12.27 -5.70
C GLU A 17 22.20 11.09 -6.29
N VAL A 18 22.71 10.52 -7.38
CA VAL A 18 22.13 9.32 -8.01
C VAL A 18 22.16 8.13 -7.04
N ILE A 19 23.28 7.90 -6.36
CA ILE A 19 23.42 6.81 -5.37
C ILE A 19 22.45 7.03 -4.21
N PHE A 20 22.33 8.25 -3.70
CA PHE A 20 21.43 8.58 -2.61
C PHE A 20 19.96 8.37 -3.02
N LEU A 21 19.55 8.80 -4.23
CA LEU A 21 18.21 8.60 -4.74
C LEU A 21 17.89 7.11 -4.94
N MET A 22 18.85 6.33 -5.45
CA MET A 22 18.67 4.88 -5.61
C MET A 22 18.49 4.18 -4.26
N SER A 23 19.29 4.55 -3.25
CA SER A 23 19.17 4.03 -1.88
C SER A 23 17.81 4.35 -1.27
N LYS A 24 17.36 5.58 -1.42
CA LYS A 24 16.05 6.05 -0.94
C LYS A 24 14.91 5.29 -1.61
N LYS A 25 15.00 5.06 -2.92
CA LYS A 25 14.01 4.28 -3.67
C LYS A 25 13.94 2.83 -3.19
N LYS A 26 15.08 2.19 -2.92
CA LYS A 26 15.13 0.84 -2.38
C LYS A 26 14.49 0.74 -1.01
N ILE A 27 14.79 1.69 -0.12
CA ILE A 27 14.19 1.77 1.22
C ILE A 27 12.68 1.94 1.11
N ASN A 28 12.23 2.82 0.24
CA ASN A 28 10.81 3.07 0.01
C ASN A 28 10.09 1.79 -0.44
N THR A 29 10.65 1.08 -1.42
CA THR A 29 10.08 -0.17 -1.92
C THR A 29 10.05 -1.25 -0.83
N PHE A 30 11.11 -1.36 -0.04
CA PHE A 30 11.22 -2.33 1.05
C PHE A 30 10.15 -2.07 2.12
N ILE A 31 10.05 -0.83 2.59
CA ILE A 31 9.06 -0.44 3.60
C ILE A 31 7.65 -0.61 3.06
N GLY A 32 7.40 -0.18 1.82
CA GLY A 32 6.11 -0.34 1.18
C GLY A 32 5.69 -1.80 1.05
N SER A 33 6.62 -2.69 0.72
CA SER A 33 6.35 -4.13 0.61
C SER A 33 6.00 -4.77 1.95
N ILE A 34 6.71 -4.39 3.02
CA ILE A 34 6.37 -4.83 4.38
C ILE A 34 4.99 -4.30 4.78
N GLY A 35 4.73 -3.02 4.52
CA GLY A 35 3.44 -2.40 4.81
C GLY A 35 2.29 -3.08 4.06
N ALA A 36 2.49 -3.42 2.80
CA ALA A 36 1.50 -4.14 2.00
C ALA A 36 1.22 -5.54 2.56
N PHE A 37 2.26 -6.27 2.95
CA PHE A 37 2.12 -7.59 3.56
C PHE A 37 1.33 -7.53 4.87
N ILE A 38 1.70 -6.60 5.76
CA ILE A 38 1.00 -6.40 7.04
C ILE A 38 -0.43 -5.93 6.78
N GLY A 39 -0.64 -5.07 5.79
CA GLY A 39 -1.97 -4.62 5.39
C GLY A 39 -2.89 -5.76 4.97
N VAL A 40 -2.38 -6.71 4.20
CA VAL A 40 -3.15 -7.92 3.87
C VAL A 40 -3.50 -8.71 5.14
N LEU A 41 -2.56 -8.87 6.07
CA LEU A 41 -2.81 -9.56 7.34
C LEU A 41 -3.88 -8.85 8.17
N VAL A 42 -3.88 -7.51 8.18
CA VAL A 42 -4.92 -6.72 8.87
C VAL A 42 -6.31 -7.07 8.33
N PHE A 43 -6.47 -7.13 7.02
CA PHE A 43 -7.77 -7.44 6.43
C PHE A 43 -8.14 -8.92 6.54
N LEU A 44 -7.16 -9.84 6.51
CA LEU A 44 -7.40 -11.23 6.82
C LEU A 44 -7.90 -11.43 8.26
N SER A 45 -7.55 -10.53 9.17
CA SER A 45 -8.02 -10.58 10.54
C SER A 45 -9.53 -10.32 10.70
N TYR A 46 -10.20 -9.86 9.65
CA TYR A 46 -11.66 -9.82 9.61
C TYR A 46 -12.32 -11.20 9.56
N ILE A 47 -11.59 -12.24 9.15
CA ILE A 47 -12.17 -13.59 9.01
C ILE A 47 -12.85 -14.09 10.29
N PRO A 48 -12.23 -14.01 11.50
CA PRO A 48 -12.91 -14.39 12.73
C PRO A 48 -14.20 -13.59 12.97
N GLN A 49 -14.22 -12.30 12.62
CA GLN A 49 -15.41 -11.47 12.77
C GLN A 49 -16.51 -11.86 11.77
N ILE A 50 -16.14 -12.22 10.55
CA ILE A 50 -17.09 -12.71 9.54
C ILE A 50 -17.73 -14.01 10.05
N ILE A 51 -16.95 -14.92 10.59
CA ILE A 51 -17.44 -16.18 11.15
C ILE A 51 -18.40 -15.92 12.32
N ALA A 52 -18.02 -15.01 13.22
CA ALA A 52 -18.88 -14.62 14.34
C ALA A 52 -20.19 -13.97 13.86
N ASN A 53 -20.14 -13.13 12.87
CA ASN A 53 -21.32 -12.48 12.28
C ASN A 53 -22.28 -13.53 11.70
N ILE A 54 -21.78 -14.50 10.98
CA ILE A 54 -22.57 -15.59 10.41
C ILE A 54 -23.22 -16.41 11.52
N GLY A 55 -22.52 -16.61 12.64
CA GLY A 55 -23.03 -17.32 13.81
C GLY A 55 -24.00 -16.51 14.67
N GLY A 56 -24.31 -15.28 14.33
CA GLY A 56 -25.26 -14.42 15.06
C GLY A 56 -24.61 -13.41 16.00
N ALA A 57 -23.31 -13.51 16.31
CA ALA A 57 -22.59 -12.53 17.12
C ALA A 57 -22.12 -11.36 16.25
N LYS A 58 -23.05 -10.55 15.82
CA LYS A 58 -22.84 -9.52 14.81
C LYS A 58 -22.08 -8.31 15.34
N SER A 59 -21.08 -7.85 14.58
CA SER A 59 -20.36 -6.62 14.85
C SER A 59 -21.10 -5.41 14.28
N GLN A 60 -20.59 -4.23 14.61
CA GLN A 60 -21.08 -2.98 14.07
C GLN A 60 -20.73 -2.89 12.57
N PRO A 61 -21.70 -2.64 11.66
CA PRO A 61 -21.47 -2.73 10.21
C PRO A 61 -20.80 -1.48 9.60
N LEU A 62 -20.88 -0.33 10.24
CA LEU A 62 -20.47 0.94 9.61
C LEU A 62 -18.97 0.99 9.32
N GLN A 63 -18.14 0.57 10.26
CA GLN A 63 -16.69 0.64 10.13
C GLN A 63 -16.17 -0.24 8.96
N PRO A 64 -16.58 -1.50 8.82
CA PRO A 64 -16.15 -2.29 7.66
C PRO A 64 -16.66 -1.73 6.32
N LEU A 65 -17.84 -1.13 6.29
CA LEU A 65 -18.35 -0.49 5.07
C LEU A 65 -17.48 0.70 4.67
N VAL A 66 -17.18 1.58 5.60
CA VAL A 66 -16.31 2.75 5.34
C VAL A 66 -14.91 2.29 4.93
N ALA A 67 -14.37 1.27 5.58
CA ALA A 67 -13.10 0.69 5.21
C ALA A 67 -13.10 0.15 3.78
N ALA A 68 -14.14 -0.59 3.40
CA ALA A 68 -14.27 -1.12 2.04
C ALA A 68 -14.35 -0.01 0.99
N ILE A 69 -15.11 1.04 1.25
CA ILE A 69 -15.22 2.19 0.34
C ILE A 69 -13.87 2.90 0.21
N SER A 70 -13.20 3.16 1.32
CA SER A 70 -11.87 3.78 1.32
C SER A 70 -10.87 2.95 0.53
N CYS A 71 -10.83 1.65 0.77
CA CYS A 71 -9.95 0.74 0.05
C CYS A 71 -10.24 0.72 -1.45
N LEU A 72 -11.52 0.74 -1.84
CA LEU A 72 -11.89 0.80 -3.25
C LEU A 72 -11.36 2.06 -3.92
N LEU A 73 -11.48 3.20 -3.27
CA LEU A 73 -10.94 4.46 -3.79
C LEU A 73 -9.41 4.40 -3.95
N TRP A 74 -8.70 3.78 -3.00
CA TRP A 74 -7.26 3.62 -3.09
C TRP A 74 -6.84 2.64 -4.19
N VAL A 75 -7.63 1.59 -4.44
CA VAL A 75 -7.39 0.69 -5.57
C VAL A 75 -7.52 1.45 -6.90
N ILE A 76 -8.57 2.23 -7.05
CA ILE A 76 -8.78 3.05 -8.25
C ILE A 76 -7.63 4.06 -8.40
N TYR A 77 -7.24 4.72 -7.33
CA TYR A 77 -6.11 5.65 -7.33
C TYR A 77 -4.81 4.97 -7.78
N GLY A 78 -4.52 3.78 -7.28
CA GLY A 78 -3.32 3.03 -7.67
C GLY A 78 -3.34 2.53 -9.11
N LEU A 79 -4.54 2.16 -9.63
CA LEU A 79 -4.71 1.73 -11.02
C LEU A 79 -4.61 2.87 -12.02
N THR A 80 -5.02 4.08 -11.63
CA THR A 80 -5.05 5.26 -12.49
C THR A 80 -3.81 6.14 -12.34
N ASN A 81 -2.77 5.65 -11.69
CA ASN A 81 -1.52 6.39 -11.53
C ASN A 81 -0.92 6.67 -12.92
N GLU A 82 -0.54 7.94 -13.15
CA GLU A 82 -0.09 8.43 -14.45
C GLU A 82 1.18 7.72 -14.95
N TYR A 83 2.09 7.37 -14.04
CA TYR A 83 3.40 6.83 -14.42
C TYR A 83 3.43 5.31 -14.47
N LYS A 84 2.83 4.65 -13.49
CA LYS A 84 2.77 3.19 -13.42
C LYS A 84 1.71 2.75 -12.42
N ILE A 85 1.25 1.51 -12.56
CA ILE A 85 0.33 0.89 -11.60
C ILE A 85 1.07 0.66 -10.28
N ASP A 86 0.49 1.11 -9.17
CA ASP A 86 1.07 0.98 -7.84
C ASP A 86 0.56 -0.28 -7.15
N TYR A 87 1.22 -1.41 -7.41
CA TYR A 87 0.82 -2.70 -6.84
C TYR A 87 0.99 -2.77 -5.32
N ILE A 88 1.96 -2.05 -4.76
CA ILE A 88 2.19 -2.01 -3.31
C ILE A 88 0.97 -1.40 -2.60
N LEU A 89 0.35 -0.42 -3.22
CA LEU A 89 -0.88 0.22 -2.71
C LEU A 89 -2.11 -0.63 -3.00
N ILE A 90 -2.21 -1.19 -4.20
CA ILE A 90 -3.41 -1.90 -4.68
C ILE A 90 -3.64 -3.20 -3.92
N ILE A 91 -2.61 -4.02 -3.70
CA ILE A 91 -2.76 -5.37 -3.15
C ILE A 91 -3.42 -5.36 -1.77
N PRO A 92 -2.92 -4.61 -0.76
CA PRO A 92 -3.58 -4.59 0.55
C PRO A 92 -4.96 -3.95 0.50
N ASN A 93 -5.16 -2.93 -0.33
CA ASN A 93 -6.46 -2.28 -0.43
C ASN A 93 -7.49 -3.16 -1.15
N ALA A 94 -7.08 -3.95 -2.14
CA ALA A 94 -7.97 -4.95 -2.75
C ALA A 94 -8.43 -5.97 -1.72
N ALA A 95 -7.56 -6.46 -0.86
CA ALA A 95 -7.93 -7.31 0.27
C ALA A 95 -8.93 -6.59 1.19
N GLY A 96 -8.73 -5.31 1.45
CA GLY A 96 -9.64 -4.50 2.26
C GLY A 96 -11.03 -4.36 1.65
N VAL A 97 -11.14 -4.22 0.33
CA VAL A 97 -12.44 -4.20 -0.37
C VAL A 97 -13.18 -5.51 -0.13
N VAL A 98 -12.54 -6.63 -0.34
CA VAL A 98 -13.19 -7.95 -0.24
C VAL A 98 -13.60 -8.23 1.21
N PHE A 99 -12.65 -8.18 2.14
CA PHE A 99 -12.92 -8.57 3.52
C PHE A 99 -13.73 -7.52 4.28
N GLY A 100 -13.54 -6.24 3.98
CA GLY A 100 -14.36 -5.18 4.55
C GLY A 100 -15.82 -5.30 4.13
N PHE A 101 -16.08 -5.56 2.84
CA PHE A 101 -17.42 -5.69 2.33
C PHE A 101 -18.11 -6.96 2.85
N LEU A 102 -17.39 -8.09 2.93
CA LEU A 102 -17.93 -9.32 3.53
C LEU A 102 -18.25 -9.13 5.01
N THR A 103 -17.42 -8.43 5.75
CA THR A 103 -17.67 -8.12 7.16
C THR A 103 -18.90 -7.23 7.30
N PHE A 104 -19.06 -6.25 6.44
CA PHE A 104 -20.25 -5.39 6.40
C PHE A 104 -21.54 -6.20 6.14
N ILE A 105 -21.55 -7.00 5.08
CA ILE A 105 -22.75 -7.76 4.70
C ILE A 105 -23.14 -8.76 5.80
N THR A 106 -22.18 -9.47 6.37
CA THR A 106 -22.43 -10.45 7.41
C THR A 106 -22.85 -9.82 8.73
N ALA A 107 -22.55 -8.54 8.95
CA ALA A 107 -22.98 -7.80 10.13
C ALA A 107 -24.42 -7.29 10.05
N LEU A 108 -25.04 -7.34 8.88
CA LEU A 108 -26.45 -6.98 8.71
C LEU A 108 -27.35 -8.14 9.21
#